data_0a3804af818126dc403b456f4b6531be
#
_entry.id   0a3804af818126dc403b456f4b6531be
#
_cell.length_a   1.000
_cell.length_b   1.000
_cell.length_c   1.000
_cell.angle_alpha   90.00
_cell.angle_beta   90.00
_cell.angle_gamma   90.00
#
_symmetry.space_group_name_H-M   'P 1'
#
loop_
_entity.id
_entity.type
_entity.pdbx_description
1 polymer ?
#
loop_
_entity_poly.entity_id
_entity_poly.type
_entity_poly.pdbx_seq_one_letter_code
_entity_poly.pdbx_strand_id
1 'polypeptide(L)'
;MPYRLGYACINNVLRNQKIRANRRAIKRTFHEKGLPYIGELVAQNLKDLHTILEWNHKHNIRVFRMSSDITPWGSEYEFTDLPNATEVMALFHKAGQYALDHDIRLSFHPGQFCVLASPKEHVVLNAISDLELHGRLMDALLQPRSHLAKINIHLGGAYGDKEKAAKTFCQNFPRLSDAVKTRLTVENDDRQNLFSTQELYDYVYSNIGVPIVFDFHHHAIHPGDLSEQDGLALAFKTWQVRPCTHYSESRQVERGPKALLRAHSHMVYSKIQDHGFDFDCVVEAKGKEQAVLLHRRKHGNEMKASSSVVRASRS
;
A
#
# COMPACT_ATOMS: atom_id res chain seq x y z
N MET A 1 -12.36 -8.12 15.42
CA MET A 1 -12.44 -6.86 14.67
C MET A 1 -12.82 -7.20 13.24
N PRO A 2 -13.75 -6.49 12.62
CA PRO A 2 -14.15 -6.72 11.22
C PRO A 2 -13.05 -6.34 10.22
N TYR A 3 -11.96 -5.74 10.68
CA TYR A 3 -10.80 -5.40 9.85
C TYR A 3 -9.54 -6.13 10.29
N ARG A 4 -8.70 -6.49 9.30
CA ARG A 4 -7.36 -7.02 9.53
C ARG A 4 -6.36 -5.87 9.37
N LEU A 5 -5.48 -5.70 10.36
CA LEU A 5 -4.48 -4.64 10.35
C LEU A 5 -3.14 -5.12 9.85
N GLY A 6 -2.49 -4.28 9.08
CA GLY A 6 -1.11 -4.40 8.66
C GLY A 6 -0.37 -3.07 8.71
N TYR A 7 0.84 -3.05 8.18
CA TYR A 7 1.70 -1.88 8.16
C TYR A 7 2.56 -1.82 6.89
N ALA A 8 3.37 -0.77 6.75
CA ALA A 8 4.09 -0.50 5.51
C ALA A 8 5.62 -0.59 5.67
N CYS A 9 6.26 -1.28 4.73
CA CYS A 9 7.66 -1.24 4.33
C CYS A 9 8.68 -1.76 5.34
N ILE A 10 8.62 -1.34 6.59
CA ILE A 10 9.67 -1.59 7.61
C ILE A 10 9.03 -2.18 8.86
N ASN A 11 9.63 -3.26 9.37
CA ASN A 11 9.37 -3.75 10.71
C ASN A 11 10.44 -3.19 11.67
N ASN A 12 10.03 -2.35 12.61
CA ASN A 12 10.97 -1.64 13.49
C ASN A 12 11.69 -2.58 14.46
N VAL A 13 11.02 -3.62 14.96
CA VAL A 13 11.63 -4.63 15.84
C VAL A 13 12.74 -5.38 15.10
N LEU A 14 12.47 -5.85 13.88
CA LEU A 14 13.44 -6.58 13.07
C LEU A 14 14.55 -5.68 12.52
N ARG A 15 14.24 -4.40 12.21
CA ARG A 15 15.23 -3.42 11.77
C ARG A 15 16.35 -3.23 12.81
N ASN A 16 16.02 -3.27 14.11
CA ASN A 16 17.02 -3.22 15.19
C ASN A 16 17.97 -4.41 15.15
N GLN A 17 17.56 -5.52 14.53
CA GLN A 17 18.36 -6.71 14.25
C GLN A 17 19.00 -6.68 12.85
N LYS A 18 19.02 -5.52 12.16
CA LYS A 18 19.53 -5.31 10.79
C LYS A 18 18.73 -6.04 9.68
N ILE A 19 17.57 -6.60 9.99
CA ILE A 19 16.65 -7.24 9.03
C ILE A 19 15.77 -6.15 8.40
N ARG A 20 15.88 -5.96 7.08
CA ARG A 20 15.14 -4.93 6.33
C ARG A 20 15.08 -5.29 4.84
N ALA A 21 13.93 -5.16 4.22
CA ALA A 21 13.70 -5.49 2.81
C ALA A 21 13.73 -4.25 1.89
N ASN A 22 14.53 -3.24 2.25
CA ASN A 22 14.57 -1.95 1.54
C ASN A 22 15.99 -1.37 1.46
N ARG A 23 16.99 -2.24 1.25
CA ARG A 23 18.35 -1.77 0.96
C ARG A 23 18.39 -1.14 -0.41
N ARG A 24 19.10 -0.02 -0.50
CA ARG A 24 19.21 0.79 -1.73
C ARG A 24 20.66 0.87 -2.20
N ALA A 25 20.81 1.19 -3.47
CA ALA A 25 22.07 1.67 -4.05
C ALA A 25 21.86 3.09 -4.60
N ILE A 26 22.81 3.99 -4.39
CA ILE A 26 22.80 5.28 -5.10
C ILE A 26 23.22 5.09 -6.56
N LYS A 27 22.84 6.00 -7.45
CA LYS A 27 23.10 5.88 -8.89
C LYS A 27 24.57 5.65 -9.22
N ARG A 28 25.47 6.37 -8.56
CA ARG A 28 26.91 6.17 -8.71
C ARG A 28 27.34 4.73 -8.39
N THR A 29 26.88 4.17 -7.26
CA THR A 29 27.23 2.80 -6.88
C THR A 29 26.64 1.78 -7.85
N PHE A 30 25.44 2.02 -8.39
CA PHE A 30 24.85 1.16 -9.43
C PHE A 30 25.73 1.15 -10.69
N HIS A 31 26.20 2.31 -11.17
CA HIS A 31 27.08 2.40 -12.34
C HIS A 31 28.48 1.81 -12.10
N GLU A 32 29.05 1.99 -10.91
CA GLU A 32 30.39 1.50 -10.58
C GLU A 32 30.41 -0.02 -10.35
N LYS A 33 29.41 -0.59 -9.66
CA LYS A 33 29.39 -2.00 -9.24
C LYS A 33 28.51 -2.90 -10.10
N GLY A 34 27.59 -2.32 -10.87
CA GLY A 34 26.73 -3.02 -11.81
C GLY A 34 25.76 -4.04 -11.19
N LEU A 35 25.25 -4.91 -12.06
CA LEU A 35 24.24 -5.91 -11.71
C LEU A 35 24.71 -6.97 -10.69
N PRO A 36 26.00 -7.37 -10.58
CA PRO A 36 26.43 -8.29 -9.52
C PRO A 36 26.10 -7.77 -8.13
N TYR A 37 26.43 -6.51 -7.84
CA TYR A 37 26.14 -5.90 -6.54
C TYR A 37 24.63 -5.70 -6.32
N ILE A 38 23.90 -5.35 -7.35
CA ILE A 38 22.44 -5.22 -7.28
C ILE A 38 21.78 -6.56 -6.97
N GLY A 39 22.22 -7.64 -7.64
CA GLY A 39 21.72 -9.00 -7.39
C GLY A 39 21.92 -9.45 -5.93
N GLU A 40 23.07 -9.13 -5.32
CA GLU A 40 23.31 -9.38 -3.91
C GLU A 40 22.34 -8.59 -3.00
N LEU A 41 22.10 -7.32 -3.29
CA LEU A 41 21.14 -6.50 -2.54
C LEU A 41 19.72 -7.03 -2.66
N VAL A 42 19.29 -7.40 -3.86
CA VAL A 42 17.96 -7.97 -4.12
C VAL A 42 17.80 -9.28 -3.36
N ALA A 43 18.76 -10.21 -3.47
CA ALA A 43 18.73 -11.48 -2.75
C ALA A 43 18.63 -11.26 -1.23
N GLN A 44 19.40 -10.31 -0.66
CA GLN A 44 19.33 -10.02 0.76
C GLN A 44 17.98 -9.36 1.15
N ASN A 45 17.44 -8.44 0.35
CA ASN A 45 16.14 -7.85 0.60
C ASN A 45 15.03 -8.92 0.60
N LEU A 46 15.09 -9.90 -0.30
CA LEU A 46 14.12 -10.99 -0.38
C LEU A 46 14.22 -11.98 0.77
N LYS A 47 15.44 -12.32 1.22
CA LYS A 47 15.68 -13.11 2.44
C LYS A 47 15.06 -12.41 3.66
N ASP A 48 15.28 -11.12 3.77
CA ASP A 48 14.73 -10.31 4.87
C ASP A 48 13.23 -10.11 4.75
N LEU A 49 12.68 -10.00 3.52
CA LEU A 49 11.22 -9.99 3.30
C LEU A 49 10.60 -11.28 3.86
N HIS A 50 11.16 -12.44 3.53
CA HIS A 50 10.65 -13.70 4.03
C HIS A 50 10.64 -13.73 5.57
N THR A 51 11.72 -13.29 6.23
CA THR A 51 11.78 -13.17 7.70
C THR A 51 10.74 -12.19 8.26
N ILE A 52 10.46 -11.07 7.57
CA ILE A 52 9.40 -10.16 7.96
C ILE A 52 8.02 -10.83 7.85
N LEU A 53 7.77 -11.62 6.80
CA LEU A 53 6.51 -12.34 6.63
C LEU A 53 6.32 -13.42 7.70
N GLU A 54 7.39 -14.17 8.06
CA GLU A 54 7.35 -15.12 9.18
C GLU A 54 7.00 -14.43 10.51
N TRP A 55 7.63 -13.27 10.77
CA TRP A 55 7.35 -12.48 11.95
C TRP A 55 5.90 -11.99 11.96
N ASN A 56 5.40 -11.50 10.83
CA ASN A 56 4.02 -11.05 10.67
C ASN A 56 3.03 -12.19 10.93
N HIS A 57 3.28 -13.37 10.37
CA HIS A 57 2.47 -14.56 10.62
C HIS A 57 2.41 -14.91 12.11
N LYS A 58 3.57 -14.99 12.80
CA LYS A 58 3.67 -15.29 14.24
C LYS A 58 2.92 -14.27 15.10
N HIS A 59 2.80 -13.00 14.65
CA HIS A 59 2.09 -11.94 15.35
C HIS A 59 0.66 -11.72 14.82
N ASN A 60 0.15 -12.65 14.00
CA ASN A 60 -1.18 -12.58 13.38
C ASN A 60 -1.42 -11.27 12.59
N ILE A 61 -0.39 -10.76 11.90
CA ILE A 61 -0.49 -9.62 10.98
C ILE A 61 -0.64 -10.20 9.57
N ARG A 62 -1.80 -9.93 8.94
CA ARG A 62 -2.21 -10.53 7.67
C ARG A 62 -2.22 -9.55 6.50
N VAL A 63 -1.74 -8.34 6.69
CA VAL A 63 -1.64 -7.30 5.65
C VAL A 63 -0.26 -6.67 5.72
N PHE A 64 0.43 -6.61 4.59
CA PHE A 64 1.75 -6.01 4.53
C PHE A 64 1.96 -5.27 3.22
N ARG A 65 2.24 -3.96 3.29
CA ARG A 65 2.66 -3.17 2.14
C ARG A 65 4.18 -3.19 2.04
N MET A 66 4.68 -3.80 0.98
CA MET A 66 6.12 -3.92 0.72
C MET A 66 6.73 -2.58 0.29
N SER A 67 8.05 -2.45 0.45
CA SER A 67 8.80 -1.32 -0.08
C SER A 67 9.05 -1.48 -1.58
N SER A 68 8.89 -0.40 -2.36
CA SER A 68 9.31 -0.36 -3.75
C SER A 68 10.83 -0.54 -3.94
N ASP A 69 11.61 -0.33 -2.86
CA ASP A 69 13.08 -0.52 -2.88
C ASP A 69 13.52 -1.98 -2.73
N ILE A 70 12.60 -2.94 -2.76
CA ILE A 70 12.94 -4.36 -2.68
C ILE A 70 13.90 -4.78 -3.82
N THR A 71 13.76 -4.14 -4.99
CA THR A 71 14.66 -4.26 -6.13
C THR A 71 15.21 -2.88 -6.50
N PRO A 72 16.37 -2.47 -5.93
CA PRO A 72 17.00 -1.20 -6.26
C PRO A 72 17.23 -1.07 -7.77
N TRP A 73 16.82 0.06 -8.39
CA TRP A 73 16.93 0.30 -9.82
C TRP A 73 16.22 -0.73 -10.71
N GLY A 74 15.20 -1.41 -10.18
CA GLY A 74 14.54 -2.52 -10.86
C GLY A 74 13.85 -2.17 -12.19
N SER A 75 13.63 -0.88 -12.49
CA SER A 75 13.17 -0.41 -13.80
C SER A 75 14.27 -0.39 -14.87
N GLU A 76 15.54 -0.51 -14.50
CA GLU A 76 16.70 -0.38 -15.39
C GLU A 76 17.24 -1.74 -15.89
N TYR A 77 16.66 -2.88 -15.43
CA TYR A 77 17.10 -4.22 -15.81
C TYR A 77 15.95 -5.22 -15.71
N GLU A 78 16.08 -6.36 -16.40
CA GLU A 78 15.22 -7.52 -16.17
C GLU A 78 15.81 -8.42 -15.07
N PHE A 79 14.97 -9.14 -14.32
CA PHE A 79 15.45 -10.02 -13.25
C PHE A 79 16.36 -11.15 -13.78
N THR A 80 16.16 -11.51 -15.05
CA THR A 80 16.98 -12.49 -15.77
C THR A 80 18.39 -12.00 -16.09
N ASP A 81 18.64 -10.68 -16.05
CA ASP A 81 19.95 -10.07 -16.33
C ASP A 81 20.89 -10.15 -15.11
N LEU A 82 20.33 -10.44 -13.94
CA LEU A 82 21.12 -10.56 -12.71
C LEU A 82 22.00 -11.83 -12.76
N PRO A 83 23.28 -11.72 -12.40
CA PRO A 83 24.17 -12.91 -12.37
C PRO A 83 23.66 -14.04 -11.47
N ASN A 84 22.87 -13.71 -10.44
CA ASN A 84 22.23 -14.65 -9.52
C ASN A 84 20.71 -14.76 -9.75
N ALA A 85 20.25 -14.60 -10.98
CA ALA A 85 18.82 -14.61 -11.35
C ALA A 85 18.05 -15.82 -10.80
N THR A 86 18.63 -17.02 -10.91
CA THR A 86 18.00 -18.27 -10.41
C THR A 86 17.76 -18.20 -8.90
N GLU A 87 18.74 -17.73 -8.10
CA GLU A 87 18.57 -17.53 -6.66
C GLU A 87 17.51 -16.47 -6.38
N VAL A 88 17.56 -15.34 -7.05
CA VAL A 88 16.62 -14.24 -6.88
C VAL A 88 15.19 -14.70 -7.16
N MET A 89 14.95 -15.42 -8.26
CA MET A 89 13.62 -15.94 -8.60
C MET A 89 13.13 -16.97 -7.57
N ALA A 90 13.99 -17.85 -7.10
CA ALA A 90 13.65 -18.81 -6.05
C ALA A 90 13.26 -18.10 -4.74
N LEU A 91 13.94 -17.01 -4.38
CA LEU A 91 13.64 -16.21 -3.19
C LEU A 91 12.32 -15.45 -3.34
N PHE A 92 12.00 -14.89 -4.53
CA PHE A 92 10.69 -14.32 -4.81
C PHE A 92 9.58 -15.35 -4.62
N HIS A 93 9.69 -16.51 -5.26
CA HIS A 93 8.71 -17.59 -5.15
C HIS A 93 8.55 -18.04 -3.69
N LYS A 94 9.63 -18.22 -2.96
CA LYS A 94 9.61 -18.62 -1.54
C LYS A 94 8.83 -17.61 -0.69
N ALA A 95 9.13 -16.32 -0.81
CA ALA A 95 8.47 -15.27 -0.05
C ALA A 95 6.99 -15.13 -0.44
N GLY A 96 6.68 -15.18 -1.73
CA GLY A 96 5.32 -15.07 -2.24
C GLY A 96 4.45 -16.27 -1.87
N GLN A 97 4.97 -17.49 -2.00
CA GLN A 97 4.26 -18.71 -1.60
C GLN A 97 3.98 -18.71 -0.09
N TYR A 98 4.97 -18.30 0.72
CA TYR A 98 4.76 -18.16 2.17
C TYR A 98 3.59 -17.20 2.50
N ALA A 99 3.51 -16.07 1.78
CA ALA A 99 2.42 -15.14 1.98
C ALA A 99 1.05 -15.74 1.61
N LEU A 100 0.98 -16.50 0.52
CA LEU A 100 -0.24 -17.20 0.09
C LEU A 100 -0.65 -18.28 1.10
N ASP A 101 0.27 -19.14 1.52
CA ASP A 101 0.02 -20.26 2.45
C ASP A 101 -0.47 -19.76 3.83
N HIS A 102 -0.13 -18.53 4.19
CA HIS A 102 -0.46 -17.94 5.49
C HIS A 102 -1.48 -16.79 5.43
N ASP A 103 -2.17 -16.64 4.30
CA ASP A 103 -3.19 -15.58 4.08
C ASP A 103 -2.66 -14.17 4.45
N ILE A 104 -1.44 -13.85 4.01
CA ILE A 104 -0.86 -12.52 4.16
C ILE A 104 -1.08 -11.76 2.84
N ARG A 105 -1.92 -10.74 2.87
CA ARG A 105 -2.14 -9.85 1.73
C ARG A 105 -0.93 -8.95 1.52
N LEU A 106 -0.30 -9.05 0.36
CA LEU A 106 0.79 -8.20 -0.07
C LEU A 106 0.29 -7.05 -0.96
N SER A 107 0.92 -5.89 -0.85
CA SER A 107 0.62 -4.73 -1.70
C SER A 107 1.85 -3.87 -1.92
N PHE A 108 1.79 -3.00 -2.93
CA PHE A 108 2.75 -1.93 -3.16
C PHE A 108 2.07 -0.55 -3.16
N HIS A 109 2.89 0.45 -2.95
CA HIS A 109 2.52 1.85 -3.15
C HIS A 109 3.71 2.59 -3.76
N PRO A 110 3.80 2.64 -5.11
CA PRO A 110 4.79 3.44 -5.82
C PRO A 110 4.88 4.87 -5.29
N GLY A 111 6.04 5.48 -5.44
CA GLY A 111 6.29 6.82 -4.92
C GLY A 111 5.47 7.91 -5.59
N GLN A 112 5.47 9.09 -5.01
CA GLN A 112 4.70 10.27 -5.47
C GLN A 112 5.07 10.76 -6.89
N PHE A 113 6.13 10.23 -7.50
CA PHE A 113 6.54 10.56 -8.86
C PHE A 113 5.90 9.66 -9.91
N CYS A 114 5.16 8.63 -9.50
CA CYS A 114 4.37 7.78 -10.39
C CYS A 114 3.05 8.48 -10.74
N VAL A 115 3.06 9.30 -11.79
CA VAL A 115 1.96 10.22 -12.15
C VAL A 115 1.49 9.97 -13.59
N LEU A 116 0.46 9.14 -13.75
CA LEU A 116 -0.18 8.88 -15.06
C LEU A 116 -1.00 10.07 -15.57
N ALA A 117 -1.43 10.98 -14.69
CA ALA A 117 -2.18 12.18 -15.04
C ALA A 117 -1.32 13.34 -15.57
N SER A 118 -0.01 13.15 -15.70
CA SER A 118 0.90 14.22 -16.13
C SER A 118 0.62 14.67 -17.56
N PRO A 119 0.62 15.99 -17.84
CA PRO A 119 0.58 16.51 -19.21
C PRO A 119 1.91 16.32 -19.97
N LYS A 120 2.96 15.86 -19.29
CA LYS A 120 4.30 15.66 -19.88
C LYS A 120 4.51 14.18 -20.18
N GLU A 121 4.65 13.83 -21.45
CA GLU A 121 4.78 12.43 -21.90
C GLU A 121 5.93 11.68 -21.21
N HIS A 122 7.11 12.29 -21.06
CA HIS A 122 8.23 11.63 -20.39
C HIS A 122 7.95 11.26 -18.92
N VAL A 123 7.08 12.04 -18.22
CA VAL A 123 6.65 11.71 -16.84
C VAL A 123 5.69 10.54 -16.85
N VAL A 124 4.79 10.49 -17.85
CA VAL A 124 3.87 9.35 -18.03
C VAL A 124 4.65 8.07 -18.34
N LEU A 125 5.64 8.13 -19.25
CA LEU A 125 6.48 6.97 -19.57
C LEU A 125 7.25 6.46 -18.34
N ASN A 126 7.80 7.35 -17.52
CA ASN A 126 8.45 6.97 -16.26
C ASN A 126 7.47 6.32 -15.28
N ALA A 127 6.25 6.86 -15.18
CA ALA A 127 5.20 6.27 -14.33
C ALA A 127 4.78 4.87 -14.83
N ILE A 128 4.63 4.69 -16.14
CA ILE A 128 4.36 3.38 -16.75
C ILE A 128 5.49 2.40 -16.41
N SER A 129 6.74 2.78 -16.62
CA SER A 129 7.91 1.94 -16.31
C SER A 129 7.96 1.52 -14.84
N ASP A 130 7.67 2.44 -13.92
CA ASP A 130 7.60 2.15 -12.47
C ASP A 130 6.45 1.19 -12.14
N LEU A 131 5.26 1.39 -12.72
CA LEU A 131 4.11 0.50 -12.53
C LEU A 131 4.37 -0.90 -13.11
N GLU A 132 4.98 -1.00 -14.29
CA GLU A 132 5.35 -2.28 -14.91
C GLU A 132 6.36 -3.05 -14.05
N LEU A 133 7.33 -2.37 -13.43
CA LEU A 133 8.19 -3.00 -12.42
C LEU A 133 7.37 -3.61 -11.28
N HIS A 134 6.41 -2.86 -10.72
CA HIS A 134 5.58 -3.37 -9.62
C HIS A 134 4.67 -4.53 -10.06
N GLY A 135 4.20 -4.52 -11.31
CA GLY A 135 3.50 -5.65 -11.92
C GLY A 135 4.36 -6.91 -11.97
N ARG A 136 5.62 -6.78 -12.49
CA ARG A 136 6.60 -7.88 -12.53
C ARG A 136 6.96 -8.39 -11.14
N LEU A 137 7.12 -7.51 -10.15
CA LEU A 137 7.38 -7.88 -8.75
C LEU A 137 6.26 -8.73 -8.17
N MET A 138 4.99 -8.34 -8.41
CA MET A 138 3.84 -9.11 -7.95
C MET A 138 3.74 -10.47 -8.63
N ASP A 139 4.03 -10.56 -9.93
CA ASP A 139 4.05 -11.83 -10.66
C ASP A 139 5.19 -12.73 -10.16
N ALA A 140 6.40 -12.19 -9.94
CA ALA A 140 7.53 -12.93 -9.35
C ALA A 140 7.23 -13.43 -7.93
N LEU A 141 6.43 -12.70 -7.16
CA LEU A 141 5.93 -13.10 -5.84
C LEU A 141 4.71 -14.04 -5.92
N LEU A 142 4.34 -14.55 -7.10
CA LEU A 142 3.19 -15.44 -7.32
C LEU A 142 1.85 -14.85 -6.86
N GLN A 143 1.75 -13.52 -6.74
CA GLN A 143 0.54 -12.89 -6.25
C GLN A 143 -0.55 -12.84 -7.33
N PRO A 144 -1.82 -12.97 -6.95
CA PRO A 144 -2.92 -13.00 -7.92
C PRO A 144 -2.99 -11.71 -8.74
N ARG A 145 -3.37 -11.82 -10.02
CA ARG A 145 -3.68 -10.67 -10.88
C ARG A 145 -5.08 -10.16 -10.55
N SER A 146 -5.22 -9.60 -9.36
CA SER A 146 -6.47 -9.01 -8.84
C SER A 146 -6.15 -7.93 -7.82
N HIS A 147 -7.13 -7.13 -7.46
CA HIS A 147 -6.98 -6.07 -6.44
C HIS A 147 -6.71 -6.60 -5.01
N LEU A 148 -6.68 -7.92 -4.78
CA LEU A 148 -6.11 -8.48 -3.55
C LEU A 148 -4.62 -8.15 -3.42
N ALA A 149 -3.89 -8.18 -4.55
CA ALA A 149 -2.47 -7.81 -4.62
C ALA A 149 -2.31 -6.39 -5.20
N LYS A 150 -2.90 -5.39 -4.52
CA LYS A 150 -3.01 -4.04 -5.06
C LYS A 150 -1.67 -3.34 -5.26
N ILE A 151 -1.58 -2.58 -6.36
CA ILE A 151 -0.59 -1.54 -6.60
C ILE A 151 -1.35 -0.21 -6.48
N ASN A 152 -1.12 0.51 -5.38
CA ASN A 152 -1.86 1.72 -5.07
C ASN A 152 -1.08 2.98 -5.47
N ILE A 153 -1.74 3.95 -6.07
CA ILE A 153 -1.14 5.25 -6.37
C ILE A 153 -2.12 6.38 -6.09
N HIS A 154 -1.59 7.57 -5.89
CA HIS A 154 -2.38 8.79 -6.01
C HIS A 154 -2.54 9.17 -7.49
N LEU A 155 -3.63 9.84 -7.83
CA LEU A 155 -3.80 10.34 -9.20
C LEU A 155 -2.68 11.32 -9.57
N GLY A 156 -2.18 12.04 -8.58
CA GLY A 156 -1.10 13.02 -8.72
C GLY A 156 -1.63 14.44 -8.88
N GLY A 157 -0.86 15.30 -9.55
CA GLY A 157 -1.20 16.71 -9.68
C GLY A 157 -2.42 16.94 -10.56
N ALA A 158 -3.27 17.89 -10.15
CA ALA A 158 -4.43 18.32 -10.94
C ALA A 158 -4.09 19.38 -12.01
N TYR A 159 -2.91 19.97 -11.96
CA TYR A 159 -2.41 20.94 -12.94
C TYR A 159 -3.38 22.12 -13.22
N GLY A 160 -4.16 22.51 -12.21
CA GLY A 160 -5.17 23.56 -12.29
C GLY A 160 -6.54 23.12 -12.82
N ASP A 161 -6.68 21.86 -13.27
CA ASP A 161 -7.93 21.29 -13.81
C ASP A 161 -7.99 19.80 -13.46
N LYS A 162 -8.77 19.47 -12.41
CA LYS A 162 -8.93 18.12 -11.90
C LYS A 162 -9.54 17.17 -12.94
N GLU A 163 -10.59 17.60 -13.64
CA GLU A 163 -11.29 16.78 -14.62
C GLU A 163 -10.37 16.41 -15.79
N LYS A 164 -9.63 17.40 -16.32
CA LYS A 164 -8.65 17.19 -17.38
C LYS A 164 -7.52 16.25 -16.94
N ALA A 165 -7.03 16.40 -15.70
CA ALA A 165 -5.99 15.52 -15.16
C ALA A 165 -6.51 14.08 -15.02
N ALA A 166 -7.71 13.89 -14.49
CA ALA A 166 -8.35 12.58 -14.39
C ALA A 166 -8.60 11.95 -15.77
N LYS A 167 -9.06 12.74 -16.74
CA LYS A 167 -9.20 12.29 -18.14
C LYS A 167 -7.88 11.82 -18.72
N THR A 168 -6.78 12.55 -18.48
CA THR A 168 -5.43 12.16 -18.92
C THR A 168 -5.00 10.85 -18.26
N PHE A 169 -5.28 10.67 -16.97
CA PHE A 169 -5.05 9.39 -16.27
C PHE A 169 -5.79 8.24 -16.95
N CYS A 170 -7.11 8.41 -17.19
CA CYS A 170 -7.94 7.40 -17.84
C CYS A 170 -7.46 7.06 -19.26
N GLN A 171 -6.97 8.05 -20.02
CA GLN A 171 -6.41 7.85 -21.36
C GLN A 171 -5.07 7.07 -21.33
N ASN A 172 -4.27 7.21 -20.27
CA ASN A 172 -3.01 6.49 -20.11
C ASN A 172 -3.17 5.08 -19.52
N PHE A 173 -4.26 4.81 -18.79
CA PHE A 173 -4.52 3.50 -18.18
C PHE A 173 -4.47 2.32 -19.17
N PRO A 174 -5.03 2.38 -20.39
CA PRO A 174 -4.95 1.28 -21.36
C PRO A 174 -3.51 0.92 -21.79
N ARG A 175 -2.55 1.82 -21.61
CA ARG A 175 -1.13 1.61 -21.96
C ARG A 175 -0.41 0.67 -20.97
N LEU A 176 -1.02 0.38 -19.83
CA LEU A 176 -0.47 -0.52 -18.82
C LEU A 176 -0.72 -1.98 -19.20
N SER A 177 0.17 -2.87 -18.76
CA SER A 177 -0.03 -4.31 -18.91
C SER A 177 -1.19 -4.82 -18.04
N ASP A 178 -1.69 -6.04 -18.34
CA ASP A 178 -2.70 -6.67 -17.51
C ASP A 178 -2.19 -6.98 -16.10
N ALA A 179 -0.88 -7.24 -15.95
CA ALA A 179 -0.26 -7.42 -14.64
C ALA A 179 -0.40 -6.18 -13.74
N VAL A 180 -0.47 -5.00 -14.32
CA VAL A 180 -0.70 -3.74 -13.60
C VAL A 180 -2.19 -3.41 -13.53
N LYS A 181 -2.91 -3.39 -14.66
CA LYS A 181 -4.33 -3.00 -14.73
C LYS A 181 -5.22 -3.74 -13.74
N THR A 182 -5.01 -5.04 -13.60
CA THR A 182 -5.81 -5.89 -12.70
C THR A 182 -5.50 -5.67 -11.22
N ARG A 183 -4.44 -4.94 -10.88
CA ARG A 183 -3.97 -4.66 -9.52
C ARG A 183 -4.01 -3.19 -9.14
N LEU A 184 -4.14 -2.29 -10.13
CA LEU A 184 -4.08 -0.85 -9.91
C LEU A 184 -5.25 -0.37 -9.06
N THR A 185 -4.96 0.45 -8.08
CA THR A 185 -5.93 1.19 -7.26
C THR A 185 -5.51 2.63 -7.13
N VAL A 186 -6.47 3.52 -6.90
CA VAL A 186 -6.23 4.94 -6.64
C VAL A 186 -6.68 5.32 -5.23
N GLU A 187 -6.06 6.33 -4.65
CA GLU A 187 -6.27 6.76 -3.27
C GLU A 187 -6.70 8.23 -3.21
N ASN A 188 -7.64 8.56 -2.33
CA ASN A 188 -8.02 9.94 -2.05
C ASN A 188 -6.87 10.72 -1.41
N ASP A 189 -6.81 12.02 -1.71
CA ASP A 189 -5.73 12.91 -1.30
C ASP A 189 -6.11 13.81 -0.12
N ASP A 190 -5.09 14.33 0.59
CA ASP A 190 -5.20 15.22 1.75
C ASP A 190 -5.20 16.73 1.38
N ARG A 191 -5.29 17.08 0.10
CA ARG A 191 -5.24 18.46 -0.38
C ARG A 191 -6.48 18.84 -1.16
N GLN A 192 -7.03 20.02 -0.89
CA GLN A 192 -8.22 20.57 -1.56
C GLN A 192 -8.08 20.66 -3.10
N ASN A 193 -6.88 20.88 -3.58
CA ASN A 193 -6.58 20.96 -5.02
C ASN A 193 -6.28 19.58 -5.66
N LEU A 194 -6.38 18.49 -4.90
CA LEU A 194 -6.28 17.11 -5.38
C LEU A 194 -7.62 16.39 -5.21
N PHE A 195 -7.65 15.08 -5.29
CA PHE A 195 -8.87 14.31 -5.48
C PHE A 195 -9.44 13.75 -4.17
N SER A 196 -10.67 14.12 -3.85
CA SER A 196 -11.49 13.48 -2.82
C SER A 196 -11.99 12.10 -3.29
N THR A 197 -12.59 11.32 -2.38
CA THR A 197 -13.21 10.03 -2.72
C THR A 197 -14.32 10.18 -3.77
N GLN A 198 -15.17 11.21 -3.64
CA GLN A 198 -16.23 11.47 -4.62
C GLN A 198 -15.67 11.78 -6.00
N GLU A 199 -14.66 12.65 -6.09
CA GLU A 199 -14.05 13.01 -7.37
C GLU A 199 -13.34 11.82 -8.03
N LEU A 200 -12.69 10.93 -7.25
CA LEU A 200 -12.14 9.70 -7.79
C LEU A 200 -13.22 8.74 -8.31
N TYR A 201 -14.36 8.67 -7.62
CA TYR A 201 -15.49 7.87 -8.09
C TYR A 201 -16.03 8.40 -9.42
N ASP A 202 -16.28 9.71 -9.51
CA ASP A 202 -16.89 10.34 -10.68
C ASP A 202 -15.95 10.37 -11.88
N TYR A 203 -14.69 10.71 -11.67
CA TYR A 203 -13.74 10.94 -12.76
C TYR A 203 -12.90 9.70 -13.14
N VAL A 204 -12.69 8.75 -12.24
CA VAL A 204 -11.82 7.60 -12.49
C VAL A 204 -12.60 6.30 -12.50
N TYR A 205 -13.23 5.93 -11.38
CA TYR A 205 -13.93 4.65 -11.30
C TYR A 205 -15.04 4.52 -12.34
N SER A 206 -15.89 5.54 -12.50
CA SER A 206 -16.98 5.53 -13.46
C SER A 206 -16.53 5.41 -14.93
N ASN A 207 -15.27 5.73 -15.23
CA ASN A 207 -14.73 5.69 -16.59
C ASN A 207 -13.93 4.41 -16.87
N ILE A 208 -13.15 3.92 -15.92
CA ILE A 208 -12.20 2.80 -16.16
C ILE A 208 -12.27 1.69 -15.11
N GLY A 209 -13.14 1.79 -14.11
CA GLY A 209 -13.38 0.75 -13.12
C GLY A 209 -12.23 0.51 -12.11
N VAL A 210 -11.26 1.42 -11.99
CA VAL A 210 -10.14 1.29 -11.04
C VAL A 210 -10.65 1.54 -9.62
N PRO A 211 -10.48 0.58 -8.66
CA PRO A 211 -11.00 0.71 -7.31
C PRO A 211 -10.31 1.81 -6.50
N ILE A 212 -11.06 2.35 -5.53
CA ILE A 212 -10.61 3.43 -4.67
C ILE A 212 -10.18 2.87 -3.32
N VAL A 213 -8.94 3.14 -2.92
CA VAL A 213 -8.44 2.94 -1.56
C VAL A 213 -8.85 4.16 -0.74
N PHE A 214 -9.64 3.94 0.30
CA PHE A 214 -10.03 4.99 1.23
C PHE A 214 -8.92 5.19 2.27
N ASP A 215 -8.27 6.35 2.26
CA ASP A 215 -7.41 6.78 3.35
C ASP A 215 -8.21 7.67 4.31
N PHE A 216 -8.36 7.20 5.55
CA PHE A 216 -9.11 7.88 6.59
C PHE A 216 -8.51 9.23 6.99
N HIS A 217 -7.19 9.33 7.04
CA HIS A 217 -6.50 10.55 7.43
C HIS A 217 -6.61 11.62 6.35
N HIS A 218 -6.46 11.23 5.09
CA HIS A 218 -6.64 12.11 3.95
C HIS A 218 -8.09 12.61 3.89
N HIS A 219 -9.06 11.71 4.06
CA HIS A 219 -10.48 12.07 4.11
C HIS A 219 -10.79 13.04 5.26
N ALA A 220 -10.24 12.83 6.45
CA ALA A 220 -10.44 13.75 7.58
C ALA A 220 -9.94 15.19 7.30
N ILE A 221 -8.98 15.36 6.40
CA ILE A 221 -8.42 16.67 5.99
C ILE A 221 -9.15 17.23 4.77
N HIS A 222 -9.51 16.36 3.82
CA HIS A 222 -10.17 16.71 2.57
C HIS A 222 -11.34 15.77 2.30
N PRO A 223 -12.47 15.92 3.04
CA PRO A 223 -13.61 15.00 2.94
C PRO A 223 -14.41 15.17 1.62
N GLY A 224 -14.25 16.28 0.91
CA GLY A 224 -15.24 16.70 -0.07
C GLY A 224 -16.57 16.96 0.62
N ASP A 225 -17.69 16.52 0.03
CA ASP A 225 -19.03 16.68 0.60
C ASP A 225 -19.55 15.40 1.31
N LEU A 226 -18.64 14.43 1.61
CA LEU A 226 -19.03 13.16 2.19
C LEU A 226 -18.68 13.07 3.68
N SER A 227 -19.55 12.42 4.46
CA SER A 227 -19.17 11.92 5.78
C SER A 227 -18.13 10.79 5.66
N GLU A 228 -17.39 10.47 6.73
CA GLU A 228 -16.46 9.34 6.75
C GLU A 228 -17.14 8.03 6.36
N GLN A 229 -18.34 7.78 6.89
CA GLN A 229 -19.14 6.59 6.57
C GLN A 229 -19.54 6.54 5.08
N ASP A 230 -20.01 7.64 4.53
CA ASP A 230 -20.45 7.70 3.12
C ASP A 230 -19.25 7.59 2.17
N GLY A 231 -18.13 8.23 2.50
CA GLY A 231 -16.88 8.14 1.74
C GLY A 231 -16.34 6.71 1.73
N LEU A 232 -16.33 6.05 2.89
CA LEU A 232 -15.92 4.64 3.00
C LEU A 232 -16.85 3.72 2.21
N ALA A 233 -18.18 3.91 2.34
CA ALA A 233 -19.17 3.14 1.61
C ALA A 233 -19.04 3.32 0.09
N LEU A 234 -18.81 4.55 -0.37
CA LEU A 234 -18.60 4.86 -1.79
C LEU A 234 -17.35 4.17 -2.33
N ALA A 235 -16.22 4.27 -1.61
CA ALA A 235 -14.98 3.58 -1.99
C ALA A 235 -15.20 2.07 -2.07
N PHE A 236 -15.90 1.46 -1.10
CA PHE A 236 -16.10 0.02 -1.07
C PHE A 236 -16.99 -0.52 -2.19
N LYS A 237 -17.92 0.28 -2.71
CA LYS A 237 -18.70 -0.07 -3.92
C LYS A 237 -17.82 -0.32 -5.14
N THR A 238 -16.58 0.17 -5.15
CA THR A 238 -15.65 0.02 -6.28
C THR A 238 -14.89 -1.31 -6.25
N TRP A 239 -14.92 -2.05 -5.13
CA TRP A 239 -14.14 -3.28 -4.97
C TRP A 239 -14.96 -4.53 -5.29
N GLN A 240 -14.35 -5.45 -6.06
CA GLN A 240 -14.90 -6.79 -6.34
C GLN A 240 -14.33 -7.88 -5.40
N VAL A 241 -13.36 -7.52 -4.57
CA VAL A 241 -12.72 -8.38 -3.57
C VAL A 241 -12.72 -7.64 -2.24
N ARG A 242 -12.28 -8.28 -1.15
CA ARG A 242 -12.17 -7.64 0.15
C ARG A 242 -11.43 -6.30 0.03
N PRO A 243 -12.06 -5.15 0.39
CA PRO A 243 -11.45 -3.83 0.27
C PRO A 243 -10.18 -3.70 1.11
N CYS A 244 -9.32 -2.76 0.73
CA CYS A 244 -8.15 -2.40 1.53
C CYS A 244 -8.09 -0.87 1.66
N THR A 245 -7.98 -0.40 2.90
CA THR A 245 -7.90 1.00 3.27
C THR A 245 -6.52 1.37 3.75
N HIS A 246 -6.27 2.68 3.91
CA HIS A 246 -5.15 3.20 4.68
C HIS A 246 -5.66 3.96 5.91
N TYR A 247 -4.90 3.91 6.99
CA TYR A 247 -5.23 4.62 8.23
C TYR A 247 -3.99 5.18 8.90
N SER A 248 -4.07 6.41 9.30
CA SER A 248 -3.16 7.04 10.25
C SER A 248 -3.89 8.14 11.02
N GLU A 249 -3.27 8.65 12.06
CA GLU A 249 -3.72 9.84 12.76
C GLU A 249 -2.75 10.99 12.47
N SER A 250 -3.25 12.22 12.59
CA SER A 250 -2.36 13.39 12.55
C SER A 250 -1.34 13.35 13.69
N ARG A 251 -0.12 13.78 13.40
CA ARG A 251 0.90 13.99 14.44
C ARG A 251 0.45 14.98 15.52
N GLN A 252 -0.57 15.76 15.27
CA GLN A 252 -1.12 16.68 16.26
C GLN A 252 -1.65 15.98 17.53
N VAL A 253 -2.09 14.71 17.42
CA VAL A 253 -2.52 13.91 18.60
C VAL A 253 -1.38 13.66 19.57
N GLU A 254 -0.12 13.71 19.12
CA GLU A 254 1.08 13.48 19.94
C GLU A 254 1.85 14.75 20.27
N ARG A 255 1.81 15.75 19.39
CA ARG A 255 2.66 16.94 19.45
C ARG A 255 1.88 18.24 19.59
N GLY A 256 0.55 18.16 19.64
CA GLY A 256 -0.34 19.31 19.74
C GLY A 256 -0.50 20.06 18.40
N PRO A 257 -1.31 21.11 18.38
CA PRO A 257 -1.79 21.79 17.18
C PRO A 257 -0.73 22.50 16.34
N LYS A 258 0.49 22.67 16.87
CA LYS A 258 1.62 23.24 16.11
C LYS A 258 2.28 22.25 15.16
N ALA A 259 2.03 20.93 15.31
CA ALA A 259 2.51 19.95 14.36
C ALA A 259 1.73 20.05 13.05
N LEU A 260 2.37 19.67 11.94
CA LEU A 260 1.71 19.63 10.64
C LEU A 260 0.52 18.66 10.68
N LEU A 261 -0.68 19.13 10.35
CA LEU A 261 -1.92 18.36 10.34
C LEU A 261 -1.79 17.07 9.50
N ARG A 262 -1.18 17.15 8.31
CA ARG A 262 -0.99 16.05 7.37
C ARG A 262 0.13 15.09 7.76
N ALA A 263 0.94 15.41 8.77
CA ALA A 263 2.01 14.51 9.19
C ALA A 263 1.43 13.35 10.02
N HIS A 264 1.80 12.13 9.67
CA HIS A 264 1.37 10.92 10.38
C HIS A 264 1.93 10.88 11.81
N SER A 265 1.11 10.44 12.74
CA SER A 265 1.47 10.12 14.12
C SER A 265 2.51 8.99 14.18
N HIS A 266 3.10 8.81 15.34
CA HIS A 266 3.97 7.65 15.59
C HIS A 266 3.14 6.39 15.85
N MET A 267 2.11 6.50 16.67
CA MET A 267 1.19 5.41 17.02
C MET A 267 -0.24 5.70 16.55
N VAL A 268 -1.11 4.71 16.69
CA VAL A 268 -2.57 4.83 16.48
C VAL A 268 -3.25 4.66 17.82
N TYR A 269 -3.94 5.69 18.25
CA TYR A 269 -4.54 5.78 19.60
C TYR A 269 -6.05 5.58 19.59
N SER A 270 -6.72 6.07 18.57
CA SER A 270 -8.18 5.98 18.40
C SER A 270 -8.59 4.62 17.84
N LYS A 271 -9.81 4.21 18.13
CA LYS A 271 -10.41 3.05 17.49
C LYS A 271 -10.75 3.40 16.03
N ILE A 272 -10.32 2.57 15.09
CA ILE A 272 -10.70 2.71 13.69
C ILE A 272 -12.20 2.41 13.58
N GLN A 273 -12.96 3.35 13.03
CA GLN A 273 -14.38 3.18 12.81
C GLN A 273 -14.62 2.31 11.57
N ASP A 274 -15.20 1.14 11.77
CA ASP A 274 -15.49 0.22 10.66
C ASP A 274 -16.84 0.48 9.98
N HIS A 275 -17.71 1.26 10.63
CA HIS A 275 -19.07 1.57 10.15
C HIS A 275 -19.87 0.32 9.71
N GLY A 276 -19.55 -0.86 10.29
CA GLY A 276 -20.18 -2.14 9.94
C GLY A 276 -19.60 -2.83 8.71
N PHE A 277 -18.51 -2.31 8.13
CA PHE A 277 -17.83 -2.91 6.98
C PHE A 277 -16.69 -3.85 7.40
N ASP A 278 -16.38 -4.79 6.50
CA ASP A 278 -15.30 -5.76 6.64
C ASP A 278 -14.20 -5.48 5.60
N PHE A 279 -12.97 -5.18 6.04
CA PHE A 279 -11.88 -4.75 5.18
C PHE A 279 -10.49 -5.07 5.73
N ASP A 280 -9.49 -4.88 4.90
CA ASP A 280 -8.08 -4.86 5.30
C ASP A 280 -7.60 -3.40 5.45
N CYS A 281 -6.68 -3.14 6.37
CA CYS A 281 -6.20 -1.80 6.60
C CYS A 281 -4.67 -1.78 6.77
N VAL A 282 -4.01 -0.95 5.97
CA VAL A 282 -2.59 -0.62 6.15
C VAL A 282 -2.47 0.59 7.07
N VAL A 283 -1.90 0.38 8.24
CA VAL A 283 -1.58 1.46 9.19
C VAL A 283 -0.31 2.18 8.73
N GLU A 284 -0.43 3.48 8.45
CA GLU A 284 0.67 4.30 7.96
C GLU A 284 1.42 5.06 9.07
N ALA A 285 1.11 4.77 10.32
CA ALA A 285 1.83 5.33 11.47
C ALA A 285 3.32 4.99 11.43
N LYS A 286 4.17 5.90 11.93
CA LYS A 286 5.63 5.75 11.94
C LYS A 286 6.12 4.59 12.82
N GLY A 287 5.34 4.20 13.83
CA GLY A 287 5.59 3.05 14.70
C GLY A 287 5.39 1.68 14.03
N LYS A 288 4.84 1.66 12.78
CA LYS A 288 4.72 0.45 11.96
C LYS A 288 3.98 -0.68 12.69
N GLU A 289 4.59 -1.90 12.78
CA GLU A 289 4.04 -3.04 13.50
C GLU A 289 3.75 -2.74 14.97
N GLN A 290 4.50 -1.85 15.60
CA GLN A 290 4.27 -1.46 17.00
C GLN A 290 2.95 -0.70 17.16
N ALA A 291 2.60 0.15 16.17
CA ALA A 291 1.32 0.85 16.15
C ALA A 291 0.16 -0.15 15.98
N VAL A 292 0.32 -1.14 15.10
CA VAL A 292 -0.68 -2.23 14.91
C VAL A 292 -0.88 -3.02 16.22
N LEU A 293 0.21 -3.43 16.87
CA LEU A 293 0.15 -4.22 18.11
C LEU A 293 -0.45 -3.40 19.27
N LEU A 294 -0.11 -2.11 19.37
CA LEU A 294 -0.69 -1.22 20.37
C LEU A 294 -2.20 -1.06 20.16
N HIS A 295 -2.63 -0.76 18.93
CA HIS A 295 -4.03 -0.61 18.59
C HIS A 295 -4.83 -1.89 18.92
N ARG A 296 -4.33 -3.08 18.54
CA ARG A 296 -4.97 -4.35 18.88
C ARG A 296 -5.09 -4.59 20.38
N ARG A 297 -4.06 -4.27 21.15
CA ARG A 297 -4.09 -4.41 22.61
C ARG A 297 -5.13 -3.50 23.24
N LYS A 298 -5.25 -2.26 22.73
CA LYS A 298 -6.14 -1.24 23.26
C LYS A 298 -7.61 -1.50 22.89
N HIS A 299 -7.87 -1.95 21.66
CA HIS A 299 -9.24 -2.03 21.11
C HIS A 299 -9.69 -3.47 20.76
N GLY A 300 -8.80 -4.45 20.79
CA GLY A 300 -9.10 -5.85 20.49
C GLY A 300 -9.85 -6.60 21.58
N ASN A 301 -9.76 -6.18 22.84
CA ASN A 301 -10.39 -6.85 23.98
C ASN A 301 -11.89 -6.53 24.13
N GLU A 302 -12.37 -5.41 23.62
CA GLU A 302 -13.79 -5.02 23.70
C GLU A 302 -14.72 -6.00 22.97
N MET A 303 -14.23 -6.68 21.93
CA MET A 303 -15.03 -7.65 21.16
C MET A 303 -15.17 -9.02 21.83
N LYS A 304 -14.27 -9.41 22.73
CA LYS A 304 -14.44 -10.65 23.52
C LYS A 304 -15.56 -10.48 24.57
N ALA A 305 -15.74 -9.27 25.08
CA ALA A 305 -16.81 -8.96 26.03
C ALA A 305 -18.19 -8.93 25.36
N SER A 306 -18.31 -8.35 24.14
CA SER A 306 -19.59 -8.29 23.41
C SER A 306 -20.05 -9.65 22.86
N SER A 307 -19.13 -10.52 22.44
CA SER A 307 -19.49 -11.88 21.99
C SER A 307 -19.90 -12.82 23.11
N SER A 308 -19.45 -12.58 24.35
CA SER A 308 -19.90 -13.33 25.53
C SER A 308 -21.31 -12.91 25.99
N VAL A 309 -21.67 -11.63 25.83
CA VAL A 309 -23.02 -11.14 26.18
C VAL A 309 -24.08 -11.64 25.19
N VAL A 310 -23.78 -11.74 23.90
CA VAL A 310 -24.70 -12.24 22.87
C VAL A 310 -24.94 -13.75 23.01
N ARG A 311 -23.99 -14.52 23.57
CA ARG A 311 -24.21 -15.97 23.88
C ARG A 311 -25.01 -16.22 25.13
N ALA A 312 -24.96 -15.33 26.12
CA ALA A 312 -25.72 -15.45 27.36
C ALA A 312 -27.23 -15.11 27.23
N SER A 313 -27.63 -14.41 26.16
CA SER A 313 -29.03 -14.06 25.88
C SER A 313 -29.76 -15.04 24.94
N ARG A 314 -29.15 -16.20 24.63
CA ARG A 314 -29.73 -17.29 23.80
C ARG A 314 -29.76 -18.64 24.49
N SER A 315 -29.58 -18.68 25.83
CA SER A 315 -29.78 -19.88 26.67
C SER A 315 -31.07 -19.76 27.46
#